data_d1ffda4697ce7c72d7c1c0d79b5ded97
#
_entry.id   d1ffda4697ce7c72d7c1c0d79b5ded97
#
_cell.length_a   1.000
_cell.length_b   1.000
_cell.length_c   1.000
_cell.angle_alpha   90.00
_cell.angle_beta   90.00
_cell.angle_gamma   90.00
#
_symmetry.space_group_name_H-M   'P 1'
#
loop_
_entity.id
_entity.type
_entity.pdbx_description
1 polymer ?
#
loop_
_entity_poly.entity_id
_entity_poly.type
_entity_poly.pdbx_seq_one_letter_code
_entity_poly.pdbx_strand_id
1 'polypeptide(L)'
;MKGPAIFLAQFAGDNPPFDKLETMAQWAASLGYVGVQVPTDAKLFDLEQAATSQAYCDDIVGKLADADIVISELSTHLQGQLVAVHPAYAPQFAAFAPPALRERPAAWQEWATRQLRFAAKASQRLNLKAHATFSGALLWHTMYPWPQRPAGLVEAGFKEL
;
A
#
# COMPACT_ATOMS: atom_id res chain seq x y z
N MET A 1 -1.27 6.40 -19.83
CA MET A 1 -1.55 4.96 -20.05
C MET A 1 -2.95 4.79 -20.62
N LYS A 2 -3.12 4.00 -21.68
CA LYS A 2 -4.44 3.58 -22.20
C LYS A 2 -4.41 2.05 -22.28
N GLY A 3 -5.15 1.39 -21.39
CA GLY A 3 -5.22 -0.07 -21.32
C GLY A 3 -5.42 -0.55 -19.88
N PRO A 4 -5.63 -1.87 -19.68
CA PRO A 4 -5.87 -2.42 -18.36
C PRO A 4 -4.59 -2.43 -17.51
N ALA A 5 -4.75 -2.21 -16.21
CA ALA A 5 -3.71 -2.42 -15.20
C ALA A 5 -4.19 -3.44 -14.16
N ILE A 6 -3.25 -4.14 -13.53
CA ILE A 6 -3.56 -5.16 -12.53
C ILE A 6 -2.88 -4.86 -11.18
N PHE A 7 -3.59 -5.11 -10.09
CA PHE A 7 -3.05 -5.02 -8.74
C PHE A 7 -2.23 -6.26 -8.40
N LEU A 8 -0.96 -6.09 -8.04
CA LEU A 8 -0.04 -7.21 -7.87
C LEU A 8 -0.07 -7.87 -6.50
N ALA A 9 -0.51 -7.18 -5.44
CA ALA A 9 -0.40 -7.69 -4.06
C ALA A 9 -1.05 -9.06 -3.85
N GLN A 10 -2.17 -9.32 -4.51
CA GLN A 10 -2.91 -10.58 -4.37
C GLN A 10 -2.20 -11.79 -4.99
N PHE A 11 -1.19 -11.56 -5.82
CA PHE A 11 -0.39 -12.60 -6.47
C PHE A 11 0.98 -12.77 -5.83
N ALA A 12 1.45 -11.78 -5.04
CA ALA A 12 2.76 -11.81 -4.41
C ALA A 12 2.96 -13.09 -3.59
N GLY A 13 4.07 -13.77 -3.83
CA GLY A 13 4.37 -15.07 -3.22
C GLY A 13 5.87 -15.31 -3.13
N ASP A 14 6.24 -16.55 -2.76
CA ASP A 14 7.65 -16.92 -2.58
C ASP A 14 8.27 -17.62 -3.79
N ASN A 15 7.46 -17.91 -4.80
CA ASN A 15 7.89 -18.65 -6.00
C ASN A 15 7.72 -17.82 -7.27
N PRO A 16 8.61 -18.00 -8.28
CA PRO A 16 8.43 -17.39 -9.58
C PRO A 16 7.08 -17.75 -10.23
N PRO A 17 6.46 -16.82 -10.97
CA PRO A 17 6.94 -15.47 -11.29
C PRO A 17 6.58 -14.43 -10.23
N PHE A 18 6.04 -14.81 -9.06
CA PHE A 18 5.38 -13.94 -8.08
C PHE A 18 6.30 -13.50 -6.92
N ASP A 19 7.57 -13.84 -6.99
CA ASP A 19 8.58 -13.55 -5.96
C ASP A 19 9.35 -12.24 -6.20
N LYS A 20 9.25 -11.65 -7.42
CA LYS A 20 9.94 -10.42 -7.82
C LYS A 20 9.05 -9.53 -8.68
N LEU A 21 9.22 -8.22 -8.57
CA LEU A 21 8.43 -7.26 -9.30
C LEU A 21 8.61 -7.39 -10.82
N GLU A 22 9.85 -7.63 -11.28
CA GLU A 22 10.18 -7.76 -12.71
C GLU A 22 9.48 -8.96 -13.35
N THR A 23 9.52 -10.12 -12.70
CA THR A 23 8.88 -11.33 -13.21
C THR A 23 7.36 -11.25 -13.16
N MET A 24 6.80 -10.58 -12.16
CA MET A 24 5.37 -10.27 -12.09
C MET A 24 4.95 -9.30 -13.22
N ALA A 25 5.78 -8.32 -13.57
CA ALA A 25 5.51 -7.42 -14.68
C ALA A 25 5.49 -8.17 -16.01
N GLN A 26 6.47 -9.06 -16.26
CA GLN A 26 6.51 -9.93 -17.45
C GLN A 26 5.27 -10.83 -17.54
N TRP A 27 4.86 -11.40 -16.41
CA TRP A 27 3.62 -12.19 -16.32
C TRP A 27 2.40 -11.35 -16.66
N ALA A 28 2.25 -10.15 -16.09
CA ALA A 28 1.15 -9.24 -16.38
C ALA A 28 1.11 -8.84 -17.86
N ALA A 29 2.26 -8.54 -18.46
CA ALA A 29 2.39 -8.24 -19.88
C ALA A 29 1.93 -9.41 -20.77
N SER A 30 2.29 -10.64 -20.40
CA SER A 30 1.88 -11.85 -21.14
C SER A 30 0.35 -12.07 -21.17
N LEU A 31 -0.37 -11.46 -20.22
CA LEU A 31 -1.83 -11.47 -20.14
C LEU A 31 -2.49 -10.25 -20.81
N GLY A 32 -1.68 -9.36 -21.42
CA GLY A 32 -2.18 -8.17 -22.12
C GLY A 32 -2.42 -6.94 -21.22
N TYR A 33 -1.92 -6.94 -19.99
CA TYR A 33 -1.91 -5.74 -19.16
C TYR A 33 -0.81 -4.78 -19.66
N VAL A 34 -1.06 -3.48 -19.51
CA VAL A 34 -0.11 -2.41 -19.88
C VAL A 34 0.40 -1.65 -18.66
N GLY A 35 -0.09 -1.98 -17.47
CA GLY A 35 0.33 -1.35 -16.24
C GLY A 35 0.06 -2.24 -15.03
N VAL A 36 0.74 -1.88 -13.93
CA VAL A 36 0.62 -2.57 -12.64
C VAL A 36 0.43 -1.57 -11.50
N GLN A 37 -0.43 -1.89 -10.56
CA GLN A 37 -0.46 -1.26 -9.24
C GLN A 37 0.52 -2.02 -8.35
N VAL A 38 1.55 -1.33 -7.85
CA VAL A 38 2.65 -1.93 -7.10
C VAL A 38 2.39 -1.81 -5.59
N PRO A 39 2.32 -2.93 -4.86
CA PRO A 39 2.24 -2.89 -3.41
C PRO A 39 3.58 -2.45 -2.82
N THR A 40 3.52 -1.64 -1.77
CA THR A 40 4.70 -1.19 -1.02
C THR A 40 5.14 -2.22 0.02
N ASP A 41 5.26 -3.45 -0.40
CA ASP A 41 5.84 -4.55 0.37
C ASP A 41 7.36 -4.53 0.19
N ALA A 42 8.10 -4.56 1.29
CA ALA A 42 9.57 -4.48 1.28
C ALA A 42 10.25 -5.57 0.42
N LYS A 43 9.58 -6.69 0.17
CA LYS A 43 10.07 -7.76 -0.71
C LYS A 43 10.04 -7.37 -2.19
N LEU A 44 8.99 -6.63 -2.61
CA LEU A 44 8.78 -6.26 -4.00
C LEU A 44 9.22 -4.83 -4.31
N PHE A 45 9.08 -3.92 -3.33
CA PHE A 45 9.33 -2.51 -3.52
C PHE A 45 9.78 -1.86 -2.20
N ASP A 46 11.03 -1.43 -2.13
CA ASP A 46 11.56 -0.72 -0.97
C ASP A 46 11.07 0.73 -0.96
N LEU A 47 10.04 0.96 -0.15
CA LEU A 47 9.36 2.26 -0.07
C LEU A 47 10.25 3.36 0.49
N GLU A 48 11.11 3.06 1.47
CA GLU A 48 12.01 4.04 2.06
C GLU A 48 13.11 4.44 1.09
N GLN A 49 13.66 3.47 0.37
CA GLN A 49 14.63 3.72 -0.70
C GLN A 49 13.99 4.53 -1.84
N ALA A 50 12.79 4.19 -2.27
CA ALA A 50 12.06 4.94 -3.29
C ALA A 50 11.76 6.39 -2.87
N ALA A 51 11.48 6.62 -1.57
CA ALA A 51 11.23 7.96 -1.04
C ALA A 51 12.49 8.84 -0.99
N THR A 52 13.70 8.25 -1.01
CA THR A 52 14.97 8.96 -0.81
C THR A 52 15.89 8.96 -2.02
N SER A 53 15.74 7.99 -2.94
CA SER A 53 16.62 7.78 -4.09
C SER A 53 15.87 7.86 -5.41
N GLN A 54 16.20 8.84 -6.26
CA GLN A 54 15.71 8.90 -7.64
C GLN A 54 16.26 7.74 -8.48
N ALA A 55 17.54 7.40 -8.30
CA ALA A 55 18.19 6.30 -9.03
C ALA A 55 17.48 4.95 -8.81
N TYR A 56 17.00 4.69 -7.57
CA TYR A 56 16.19 3.49 -7.32
C TYR A 56 14.86 3.52 -8.08
N CYS A 57 14.17 4.66 -8.10
CA CYS A 57 12.93 4.81 -8.85
C CYS A 57 13.17 4.61 -10.36
N ASP A 58 14.24 5.17 -10.90
CA ASP A 58 14.59 5.05 -12.33
C ASP A 58 14.92 3.61 -12.68
N ASP A 59 15.65 2.87 -11.82
CA ASP A 59 15.95 1.43 -12.01
C ASP A 59 14.66 0.60 -12.05
N ILE A 60 13.72 0.82 -11.09
CA ILE A 60 12.44 0.12 -11.08
C ILE A 60 11.64 0.42 -12.35
N VAL A 61 11.55 1.69 -12.75
CA VAL A 61 10.84 2.06 -13.99
C VAL A 61 11.49 1.41 -15.21
N GLY A 62 12.83 1.38 -15.30
CA GLY A 62 13.57 0.72 -16.37
C GLY A 62 13.25 -0.77 -16.46
N LYS A 63 13.31 -1.49 -15.36
CA LYS A 63 13.01 -2.93 -15.28
C LYS A 63 11.58 -3.27 -15.72
N LEU A 64 10.60 -2.41 -15.41
CA LEU A 64 9.22 -2.63 -15.85
C LEU A 64 9.05 -2.27 -17.33
N ALA A 65 9.75 -1.26 -17.80
CA ALA A 65 9.74 -0.86 -19.20
C ALA A 65 10.29 -1.96 -20.14
N ASP A 66 11.22 -2.79 -19.67
CA ASP A 66 11.73 -3.96 -20.41
C ASP A 66 10.62 -4.98 -20.74
N ALA A 67 9.51 -4.93 -20.01
CA ALA A 67 8.31 -5.75 -20.26
C ALA A 67 7.14 -4.94 -20.87
N ASP A 68 7.37 -3.71 -21.34
CA ASP A 68 6.34 -2.78 -21.81
C ASP A 68 5.25 -2.47 -20.75
N ILE A 69 5.59 -2.57 -19.47
CA ILE A 69 4.70 -2.30 -18.33
C ILE A 69 5.05 -0.96 -17.69
N VAL A 70 4.02 -0.19 -17.30
CA VAL A 70 4.19 1.02 -16.50
C VAL A 70 3.59 0.85 -15.10
N ILE A 71 4.11 1.60 -14.14
CA ILE A 71 3.48 1.71 -12.82
C ILE A 71 2.25 2.62 -12.97
N SER A 72 1.05 2.09 -12.71
CA SER A 72 -0.17 2.89 -12.68
C SER A 72 -0.25 3.72 -11.39
N GLU A 73 0.08 3.10 -10.27
CA GLU A 73 0.09 3.67 -8.93
C GLU A 73 0.82 2.76 -7.94
N LEU A 74 1.23 3.32 -6.80
CA LEU A 74 1.63 2.54 -5.63
C LEU A 74 0.42 2.25 -4.74
N SER A 75 0.50 1.22 -3.90
CA SER A 75 -0.52 0.95 -2.89
C SER A 75 0.07 0.67 -1.52
N THR A 76 -0.49 1.36 -0.51
CA THR A 76 -0.13 1.20 0.91
C THR A 76 -1.32 0.67 1.72
N HIS A 77 -1.99 -0.37 1.22
CA HIS A 77 -3.21 -0.90 1.85
C HIS A 77 -2.95 -1.36 3.28
N LEU A 78 -1.89 -2.14 3.52
CA LEU A 78 -1.58 -2.67 4.86
C LEU A 78 -1.18 -1.54 5.82
N GLN A 79 -0.31 -0.63 5.37
CA GLN A 79 0.12 0.51 6.17
C GLN A 79 -1.06 1.45 6.46
N GLY A 80 -1.91 1.71 5.47
CA GLY A 80 -3.10 2.56 5.60
C GLY A 80 -4.10 2.04 6.63
N GLN A 81 -4.23 0.72 6.81
CA GLN A 81 -5.06 0.13 7.88
C GLN A 81 -4.62 0.60 9.27
N LEU A 82 -3.33 0.83 9.49
CA LEU A 82 -2.76 1.08 10.81
C LEU A 82 -2.69 2.57 11.19
N VAL A 83 -3.15 3.49 10.34
CA VAL A 83 -3.13 4.93 10.67
C VAL A 83 -4.15 5.30 11.74
N ALA A 84 -5.23 4.52 11.90
CA ALA A 84 -6.21 4.71 12.97
C ALA A 84 -6.93 3.38 13.25
N VAL A 85 -6.51 2.67 14.28
CA VAL A 85 -7.10 1.38 14.69
C VAL A 85 -7.77 1.54 16.05
N HIS A 86 -9.04 1.14 16.15
CA HIS A 86 -9.71 1.08 17.44
C HIS A 86 -9.04 0.00 18.33
N PRO A 87 -8.67 0.31 19.59
CA PRO A 87 -7.89 -0.60 20.44
C PRO A 87 -8.49 -2.00 20.60
N ALA A 88 -9.82 -2.11 20.64
CA ALA A 88 -10.50 -3.41 20.75
C ALA A 88 -10.26 -4.35 19.57
N TYR A 89 -9.84 -3.82 18.41
CA TYR A 89 -9.56 -4.58 17.20
C TYR A 89 -8.06 -4.75 16.91
N ALA A 90 -7.18 -4.22 17.77
CA ALA A 90 -5.74 -4.32 17.56
C ALA A 90 -5.24 -5.74 17.26
N PRO A 91 -5.72 -6.82 17.91
CA PRO A 91 -5.25 -8.18 17.59
C PRO A 91 -5.51 -8.59 16.13
N GLN A 92 -6.62 -8.15 15.53
CA GLN A 92 -6.96 -8.48 14.14
C GLN A 92 -6.08 -7.73 13.12
N PHE A 93 -5.54 -6.57 13.52
CA PHE A 93 -4.70 -5.72 12.66
C PHE A 93 -3.19 -5.94 12.86
N ALA A 94 -2.78 -6.70 13.87
CA ALA A 94 -1.37 -6.91 14.19
C ALA A 94 -0.55 -7.48 13.01
N ALA A 95 -1.17 -8.31 12.17
CA ALA A 95 -0.51 -8.90 11.00
C ALA A 95 -0.10 -7.87 9.93
N PHE A 96 -0.72 -6.68 9.91
CA PHE A 96 -0.39 -5.59 8.98
C PHE A 96 0.83 -4.79 9.42
N ALA A 97 1.21 -4.90 10.71
CA ALA A 97 2.42 -4.29 11.22
C ALA A 97 3.66 -5.15 10.89
N PRO A 98 4.83 -4.51 10.71
CA PRO A 98 6.07 -5.26 10.58
C PRO A 98 6.32 -6.09 11.85
N PRO A 99 7.00 -7.25 11.74
CA PRO A 99 7.20 -8.17 12.86
C PRO A 99 7.65 -7.51 14.17
N ALA A 100 8.56 -6.54 14.09
CA ALA A 100 9.08 -5.83 15.25
C ALA A 100 8.05 -4.92 15.98
N LEU A 101 6.90 -4.63 15.35
CA LEU A 101 5.87 -3.76 15.90
C LEU A 101 4.55 -4.48 16.20
N ARG A 102 4.41 -5.77 15.87
CA ARG A 102 3.14 -6.51 16.03
C ARG A 102 2.61 -6.45 17.47
N GLU A 103 3.49 -6.58 18.44
CA GLU A 103 3.17 -6.54 19.88
C GLU A 103 3.15 -5.12 20.46
N ARG A 104 3.22 -4.09 19.61
CA ARG A 104 3.33 -2.69 20.03
C ARG A 104 2.30 -1.80 19.33
N PRO A 105 0.99 -2.01 19.54
CA PRO A 105 -0.08 -1.28 18.84
C PRO A 105 0.03 0.25 19.01
N ALA A 106 0.51 0.74 20.14
CA ALA A 106 0.74 2.16 20.36
C ALA A 106 1.73 2.81 19.39
N ALA A 107 2.58 2.03 18.72
CA ALA A 107 3.55 2.53 17.74
C ALA A 107 3.05 2.45 16.28
N TRP A 108 1.90 1.84 16.03
CA TRP A 108 1.43 1.58 14.66
C TRP A 108 1.08 2.86 13.91
N GLN A 109 0.35 3.77 14.54
CA GLN A 109 -0.09 5.02 13.90
C GLN A 109 1.12 5.85 13.44
N GLU A 110 2.13 6.02 14.30
CA GLU A 110 3.34 6.76 13.94
C GLU A 110 4.09 6.09 12.79
N TRP A 111 4.27 4.77 12.86
CA TRP A 111 4.90 4.00 11.80
C TRP A 111 4.13 4.12 10.49
N ALA A 112 2.81 3.89 10.50
CA ALA A 112 1.95 3.94 9.33
C ALA A 112 1.95 5.34 8.68
N THR A 113 1.82 6.39 9.49
CA THR A 113 1.91 7.78 9.02
C THR A 113 3.24 8.06 8.33
N ARG A 114 4.35 7.57 8.88
CA ARG A 114 5.67 7.69 8.24
C ARG A 114 5.72 6.94 6.90
N GLN A 115 5.14 5.73 6.82
CA GLN A 115 5.06 4.97 5.57
C GLN A 115 4.26 5.71 4.50
N LEU A 116 3.12 6.31 4.85
CA LEU A 116 2.31 7.10 3.91
C LEU A 116 3.06 8.35 3.41
N ARG A 117 3.86 9.00 4.27
CA ARG A 117 4.73 10.11 3.86
C ARG A 117 5.83 9.65 2.89
N PHE A 118 6.41 8.48 3.10
CA PHE A 118 7.35 7.89 2.15
C PHE A 118 6.65 7.57 0.82
N ALA A 119 5.44 7.00 0.87
CA ALA A 119 4.66 6.69 -0.32
C ALA A 119 4.34 7.94 -1.16
N ALA A 120 4.00 9.05 -0.53
CA ALA A 120 3.79 10.32 -1.23
C ALA A 120 5.06 10.80 -1.93
N LYS A 121 6.22 10.74 -1.27
CA LYS A 121 7.52 11.09 -1.87
C LYS A 121 7.93 10.15 -3.00
N ALA A 122 7.76 8.85 -2.81
CA ALA A 122 8.03 7.85 -3.85
C ALA A 122 7.13 8.05 -5.07
N SER A 123 5.82 8.28 -4.87
CA SER A 123 4.89 8.59 -5.95
C SER A 123 5.28 9.85 -6.72
N GLN A 124 5.74 10.89 -6.03
CA GLN A 124 6.26 12.10 -6.67
C GLN A 124 7.50 11.82 -7.53
N ARG A 125 8.47 11.04 -7.03
CA ARG A 125 9.68 10.66 -7.77
C ARG A 125 9.38 9.82 -9.00
N LEU A 126 8.41 8.91 -8.88
CA LEU A 126 7.91 8.08 -9.97
C LEU A 126 6.96 8.83 -10.93
N ASN A 127 6.70 10.13 -10.68
CA ASN A 127 5.75 10.97 -11.44
C ASN A 127 4.35 10.35 -11.54
N LEU A 128 3.90 9.64 -10.49
CA LEU A 128 2.57 9.05 -10.44
C LEU A 128 1.52 10.11 -10.12
N LYS A 129 0.29 9.90 -10.63
CA LYS A 129 -0.84 10.80 -10.44
C LYS A 129 -1.87 10.28 -9.43
N ALA A 130 -1.75 9.02 -9.05
CA ALA A 130 -2.63 8.33 -8.13
C ALA A 130 -1.84 7.49 -7.13
N HIS A 131 -2.45 7.25 -5.98
CA HIS A 131 -1.96 6.35 -4.94
C HIS A 131 -3.15 5.70 -4.25
N ALA A 132 -3.14 4.37 -4.12
CA ALA A 132 -4.19 3.64 -3.44
C ALA A 132 -3.80 3.34 -1.99
N THR A 133 -4.69 3.65 -1.05
CA THR A 133 -4.47 3.36 0.37
C THR A 133 -5.79 3.15 1.10
N PHE A 134 -5.72 2.58 2.29
CA PHE A 134 -6.79 2.65 3.27
C PHE A 134 -6.54 3.78 4.27
N SER A 135 -7.60 4.31 4.86
CA SER A 135 -7.57 5.42 5.80
C SER A 135 -7.85 4.98 7.25
N GLY A 136 -7.29 3.84 7.64
CA GLY A 136 -7.47 3.27 8.96
C GLY A 136 -8.75 2.44 9.12
N ALA A 137 -8.97 1.98 10.34
CA ALA A 137 -10.06 1.07 10.72
C ALA A 137 -10.76 1.49 12.03
N LEU A 138 -10.64 2.76 12.41
CA LEU A 138 -11.19 3.27 13.67
C LEU A 138 -12.71 3.08 13.79
N LEU A 139 -13.42 3.29 12.67
CA LEU A 139 -14.87 3.18 12.61
C LEU A 139 -15.36 1.86 11.97
N TRP A 140 -14.49 0.88 11.83
CA TRP A 140 -14.82 -0.38 11.17
C TRP A 140 -16.04 -1.09 11.75
N HIS A 141 -16.19 -1.08 13.10
CA HIS A 141 -17.34 -1.66 13.80
C HIS A 141 -18.67 -0.92 13.54
N THR A 142 -18.62 0.28 12.95
CA THR A 142 -19.80 1.08 12.65
C THR A 142 -20.31 0.94 11.21
N MET A 143 -19.80 -0.02 10.45
CA MET A 143 -20.26 -0.29 9.07
C MET A 143 -21.74 -0.69 9.02
N TYR A 144 -22.24 -1.35 10.04
CA TYR A 144 -23.64 -1.73 10.14
C TYR A 144 -24.47 -0.61 10.75
N PRO A 145 -25.74 -0.41 10.29
CA PRO A 145 -26.60 0.66 10.79
C PRO A 145 -27.14 0.42 12.21
N TRP A 146 -26.92 -0.76 12.76
CA TRP A 146 -27.41 -1.12 14.09
C TRP A 146 -26.27 -1.69 14.97
N PRO A 147 -26.13 -1.21 16.26
CA PRO A 147 -26.85 -0.07 16.83
C PRO A 147 -26.53 1.24 16.12
N GLN A 148 -27.44 2.23 16.22
CA GLN A 148 -27.25 3.54 15.60
C GLN A 148 -25.94 4.20 16.07
N ARG A 149 -25.25 4.82 15.12
CA ARG A 149 -24.02 5.56 15.43
C ARG A 149 -24.37 6.81 16.26
N PRO A 150 -23.62 7.10 17.33
CA PRO A 150 -23.74 8.38 18.02
C PRO A 150 -23.50 9.55 17.08
N ALA A 151 -24.22 10.66 17.30
CA ALA A 151 -23.95 11.90 16.58
C ALA A 151 -22.49 12.35 16.81
N GLY A 152 -21.82 12.80 15.77
CA GLY A 152 -20.42 13.25 15.83
C GLY A 152 -19.35 12.15 15.78
N LEU A 153 -19.72 10.87 15.76
CA LEU A 153 -18.73 9.76 15.71
C LEU A 153 -17.91 9.77 14.42
N VAL A 154 -18.54 10.00 13.29
CA VAL A 154 -17.88 10.03 11.98
C VAL A 154 -16.93 11.23 11.88
N GLU A 155 -17.41 12.40 12.29
CA GLU A 155 -16.61 13.63 12.34
C GLU A 155 -15.40 13.51 13.28
N ALA A 156 -15.57 12.86 14.43
CA ALA A 156 -14.47 12.58 15.35
C ALA A 156 -13.44 11.62 14.71
N GLY A 157 -13.91 10.59 14.01
CA GLY A 157 -13.03 9.67 13.29
C GLY A 157 -12.21 10.33 12.20
N PHE A 158 -12.80 11.26 11.43
CA PHE A 158 -12.07 12.04 10.43
C PHE A 158 -11.04 13.02 11.00
N LYS A 159 -11.23 13.49 12.21
CA LYS A 159 -10.24 14.34 12.90
C LYS A 159 -9.03 13.54 13.37
N GLU A 160 -9.21 12.26 13.68
CA GLU A 160 -8.13 11.37 14.09
C GLU A 160 -7.24 10.93 12.91
N LEU A 161 -7.80 10.88 11.70
CA LEU A 161 -7.06 10.61 10.45
C LEU A 161 -6.16 11.78 10.05
#